data_780eb00ced48cdc571335b9efa1b3d2a
#
_entry.id   780eb00ced48cdc571335b9efa1b3d2a
#
_cell.length_a   1.000
_cell.length_b   1.000
_cell.length_c   1.000
_cell.angle_alpha   90.00
_cell.angle_beta   90.00
_cell.angle_gamma   90.00
#
_symmetry.space_group_name_H-M   'P 1'
#
loop_
_entity.id
_entity.type
_entity.pdbx_description
1 polymer ?
#
loop_
_entity_poly.entity_id
_entity_poly.type
_entity_poly.pdbx_seq_one_letter_code
_entity_poly.pdbx_strand_id
1 'polypeptide(L)'
;YEDSAELCITRVQLLQVLNKPLDAPVDADVHIKAFTLLEACKHHADAGPEIYNAVVEAVFQSVNFFDDKSPSKKSEGPPPLSSGLSLALLTNAALACARAKQWAVSSKCAERGVSLGKWAIKKWPRTLPDRRVLLFTNECALGLASVAAIDQAPDQARGIVSRKQALAKFVAALSQAVDLKSLSLVEAASRYIWNTALPLTRDPASKGFVIAPIRAALWQLSSVEGKKTENKLMVPEKLCMYTMLFECYAEKEQWDEGLAA
;
A
#
# COMPACT_ATOMS: atom_id res chain seq x y z
N TYR A 1 -21.62 0.25 27.12
CA TYR A 1 -20.78 -0.29 28.23
C TYR A 1 -19.64 -1.17 27.68
N GLU A 2 -19.84 -1.92 26.59
CA GLU A 2 -18.78 -2.69 25.93
C GLU A 2 -17.74 -1.76 25.28
N ASP A 3 -18.17 -0.67 24.66
CA ASP A 3 -17.28 0.32 24.05
C ASP A 3 -16.28 0.95 25.02
N SER A 4 -16.66 1.08 26.31
CA SER A 4 -15.77 1.63 27.32
C SER A 4 -14.68 0.66 27.77
N ALA A 5 -14.92 -0.65 27.72
CA ALA A 5 -13.94 -1.67 28.07
C ALA A 5 -12.87 -1.81 26.97
N GLU A 6 -13.26 -1.83 25.69
CA GLU A 6 -12.33 -1.85 24.56
C GLU A 6 -11.47 -0.58 24.52
N LEU A 7 -12.05 0.58 24.79
CA LEU A 7 -11.33 1.85 24.92
C LEU A 7 -10.26 1.79 26.03
N CYS A 8 -10.60 1.21 27.19
CA CYS A 8 -9.65 1.04 28.28
C CYS A 8 -8.51 0.08 27.91
N ILE A 9 -8.81 -1.04 27.24
CA ILE A 9 -7.80 -1.99 26.78
C ILE A 9 -6.88 -1.33 25.76
N THR A 10 -7.42 -0.61 24.79
CA THR A 10 -6.65 0.12 23.78
C THR A 10 -5.76 1.19 24.42
N ARG A 11 -6.26 1.89 25.42
CA ARG A 11 -5.49 2.87 26.21
C ARG A 11 -4.32 2.23 26.93
N VAL A 12 -4.56 1.12 27.63
CA VAL A 12 -3.50 0.37 28.33
C VAL A 12 -2.43 -0.13 27.37
N GLN A 13 -2.83 -0.73 26.26
CA GLN A 13 -1.90 -1.21 25.24
C GLN A 13 -1.08 -0.06 24.64
N LEU A 14 -1.71 1.09 24.36
CA LEU A 14 -1.03 2.27 23.83
C LEU A 14 -0.01 2.84 24.82
N LEU A 15 -0.38 2.96 26.10
CA LEU A 15 0.51 3.46 27.14
C LEU A 15 1.70 2.51 27.37
N GLN A 16 1.48 1.20 27.30
CA GLN A 16 2.55 0.19 27.33
C GLN A 16 3.51 0.35 26.15
N VAL A 17 2.99 0.53 24.92
CA VAL A 17 3.80 0.76 23.71
C VAL A 17 4.60 2.05 23.80
N LEU A 18 4.03 3.10 24.43
CA LEU A 18 4.69 4.38 24.63
C LEU A 18 5.65 4.38 25.84
N ASN A 19 5.71 3.30 26.59
CA ASN A 19 6.50 3.19 27.82
C ASN A 19 6.14 4.29 28.84
N LYS A 20 4.86 4.67 28.91
CA LYS A 20 4.33 5.73 29.79
C LYS A 20 3.55 5.11 30.94
N PRO A 21 3.54 5.76 32.11
CA PRO A 21 2.71 5.33 33.22
C PRO A 21 1.22 5.42 32.89
N LEU A 22 0.41 4.55 33.48
CA LEU A 22 -1.05 4.42 33.22
C LEU A 22 -1.87 5.67 33.53
N ASP A 23 -1.32 6.58 34.34
CA ASP A 23 -1.89 7.86 34.76
C ASP A 23 -1.34 9.06 33.99
N ALA A 24 -0.55 8.84 32.93
CA ALA A 24 0.01 9.91 32.10
C ALA A 24 -1.10 10.72 31.43
N PRO A 25 -1.12 12.04 31.59
CA PRO A 25 -2.20 12.89 31.09
C PRO A 25 -2.09 13.15 29.58
N VAL A 26 -3.24 13.48 28.99
CA VAL A 26 -3.49 14.26 27.75
C VAL A 26 -2.88 13.76 26.43
N ASP A 27 -1.63 13.34 26.38
CA ASP A 27 -0.97 12.91 25.13
C ASP A 27 -1.56 11.58 24.57
N ALA A 28 -2.14 10.76 25.43
CA ALA A 28 -2.80 9.52 25.04
C ALA A 28 -4.13 9.78 24.31
N ASP A 29 -4.82 10.88 24.61
CA ASP A 29 -6.17 11.14 24.11
C ASP A 29 -6.20 11.32 22.59
N VAL A 30 -5.16 11.90 21.98
CA VAL A 30 -5.06 12.08 20.53
C VAL A 30 -4.95 10.71 19.83
N HIS A 31 -4.16 9.81 20.42
CA HIS A 31 -3.96 8.47 19.86
C HIS A 31 -5.19 7.58 20.07
N ILE A 32 -5.79 7.67 21.27
CA ILE A 32 -7.05 6.96 21.60
C ILE A 32 -8.15 7.42 20.64
N LYS A 33 -8.29 8.72 20.41
CA LYS A 33 -9.26 9.29 19.47
C LYS A 33 -9.06 8.73 18.06
N ALA A 34 -7.80 8.69 17.59
CA ALA A 34 -7.48 8.14 16.26
C ALA A 34 -7.85 6.66 16.15
N PHE A 35 -7.51 5.85 17.16
CA PHE A 35 -7.85 4.42 17.16
C PHE A 35 -9.35 4.20 17.27
N THR A 36 -10.05 4.91 18.14
CA THR A 36 -11.51 4.78 18.33
C THR A 36 -12.25 5.11 17.04
N LEU A 37 -11.87 6.20 16.37
CA LEU A 37 -12.47 6.58 15.10
C LEU A 37 -12.18 5.56 13.99
N LEU A 38 -10.97 4.98 13.97
CA LEU A 38 -10.63 3.92 13.02
C LEU A 38 -11.45 2.65 13.26
N GLU A 39 -11.63 2.23 14.50
CA GLU A 39 -12.48 1.08 14.83
C GLU A 39 -13.94 1.35 14.49
N ALA A 40 -14.47 2.52 14.81
CA ALA A 40 -15.82 2.92 14.42
C ALA A 40 -16.03 2.84 12.90
N CYS A 41 -15.06 3.28 12.09
CA CYS A 41 -15.13 3.18 10.64
C CYS A 41 -15.09 1.74 10.10
N LYS A 42 -14.53 0.78 10.84
CA LYS A 42 -14.58 -0.64 10.43
C LYS A 42 -15.99 -1.21 10.51
N HIS A 43 -16.79 -0.73 11.45
CA HIS A 43 -18.14 -1.21 11.71
C HIS A 43 -19.24 -0.42 10.98
N HIS A 44 -18.91 0.79 10.51
CA HIS A 44 -19.86 1.71 9.86
C HIS A 44 -19.40 2.07 8.45
N ALA A 45 -19.45 1.12 7.53
CA ALA A 45 -19.06 1.33 6.13
C ALA A 45 -19.91 2.42 5.42
N ASP A 46 -21.11 2.69 5.92
CA ASP A 46 -22.03 3.70 5.36
C ASP A 46 -21.86 5.10 6.02
N ALA A 47 -20.80 5.27 6.83
CA ALA A 47 -20.53 6.55 7.44
C ALA A 47 -20.25 7.62 6.36
N GLY A 48 -20.79 8.82 6.57
CA GLY A 48 -20.60 9.94 5.64
C GLY A 48 -19.13 10.38 5.52
N PRO A 49 -18.79 11.13 4.43
CA PRO A 49 -17.41 11.56 4.18
C PRO A 49 -16.81 12.39 5.31
N GLU A 50 -17.65 13.07 6.10
CA GLU A 50 -17.23 13.89 7.24
C GLU A 50 -16.52 13.07 8.33
N ILE A 51 -17.01 11.84 8.59
CA ILE A 51 -16.41 10.94 9.57
C ILE A 51 -15.02 10.51 9.12
N TYR A 52 -14.86 10.17 7.83
CA TYR A 52 -13.56 9.77 7.29
C TYR A 52 -12.56 10.94 7.30
N ASN A 53 -12.99 12.16 7.05
CA ASN A 53 -12.14 13.34 7.22
C ASN A 53 -11.71 13.52 8.68
N ALA A 54 -12.62 13.38 9.65
CA ALA A 54 -12.30 13.44 11.07
C ALA A 54 -11.31 12.35 11.51
N VAL A 55 -11.44 11.13 10.96
CA VAL A 55 -10.48 10.03 11.16
C VAL A 55 -9.08 10.44 10.70
N VAL A 56 -8.98 10.98 9.48
CA VAL A 56 -7.69 11.36 8.90
C VAL A 56 -7.04 12.50 9.68
N GLU A 57 -7.81 13.49 10.10
CA GLU A 57 -7.30 14.57 10.97
C GLU A 57 -6.77 14.02 12.29
N ALA A 58 -7.52 13.15 12.97
CA ALA A 58 -7.08 12.53 14.21
C ALA A 58 -5.82 11.67 14.00
N VAL A 59 -5.74 10.91 12.91
CA VAL A 59 -4.57 10.10 12.57
C VAL A 59 -3.36 11.00 12.28
N PHE A 60 -3.53 12.09 11.54
CA PHE A 60 -2.43 13.00 11.23
C PHE A 60 -1.95 13.75 12.48
N GLN A 61 -2.85 14.19 13.37
CA GLN A 61 -2.47 14.75 14.66
C GLN A 61 -1.66 13.75 15.49
N SER A 62 -2.10 12.48 15.53
CA SER A 62 -1.40 11.41 16.21
C SER A 62 0.00 11.17 15.63
N VAL A 63 0.12 11.13 14.30
CA VAL A 63 1.40 10.91 13.61
C VAL A 63 2.35 12.08 13.80
N ASN A 64 1.88 13.31 13.67
CA ASN A 64 2.70 14.51 13.89
C ASN A 64 3.24 14.58 15.32
N PHE A 65 2.43 14.21 16.31
CA PHE A 65 2.86 14.12 17.68
C PHE A 65 4.05 13.15 17.90
N PHE A 66 4.07 12.03 17.17
CA PHE A 66 5.20 11.10 17.21
C PHE A 66 6.42 11.65 16.48
N ASP A 67 6.22 12.37 15.36
CA ASP A 67 7.31 12.95 14.58
C ASP A 67 8.03 14.07 15.37
N ASP A 68 7.29 14.91 16.11
CA ASP A 68 7.84 16.01 16.91
C ASP A 68 8.65 15.53 18.12
N LYS A 69 8.26 14.39 18.70
CA LYS A 69 8.98 13.76 19.83
C LYS A 69 10.05 12.75 19.39
N SER A 70 10.28 12.61 18.10
CA SER A 70 11.32 11.73 17.59
C SER A 70 12.71 12.22 18.04
N PRO A 71 13.54 11.38 18.66
CA PRO A 71 14.87 11.79 19.11
C PRO A 71 15.69 12.29 17.94
N SER A 72 16.44 13.36 18.20
CA SER A 72 17.26 14.08 17.24
C SER A 72 17.97 13.15 16.25
N LYS A 73 18.13 13.60 15.02
CA LYS A 73 18.68 12.94 13.80
C LYS A 73 19.94 12.07 13.96
N LYS A 74 20.50 11.94 15.18
CA LYS A 74 21.77 11.28 15.50
C LYS A 74 21.64 9.95 16.25
N SER A 75 20.45 9.46 16.58
CA SER A 75 20.36 8.18 17.29
C SER A 75 20.59 7.00 16.34
N GLU A 76 21.72 6.32 16.50
CA GLU A 76 22.05 5.04 15.84
C GLU A 76 21.28 3.84 16.47
N GLY A 77 20.34 4.09 17.36
CA GLY A 77 19.57 3.09 18.07
C GLY A 77 18.51 2.39 17.18
N PRO A 78 17.85 1.34 17.71
CA PRO A 78 16.76 0.64 17.05
C PRO A 78 15.62 1.64 16.73
N PRO A 79 14.82 1.35 15.67
CA PRO A 79 13.77 2.27 15.25
C PRO A 79 12.78 2.51 16.40
N PRO A 80 12.36 3.75 16.62
CA PRO A 80 11.37 4.03 17.65
C PRO A 80 10.08 3.27 17.34
N LEU A 81 9.48 2.63 18.35
CA LEU A 81 8.19 1.95 18.25
C LEU A 81 7.11 2.88 17.65
N SER A 82 7.21 4.18 17.97
CA SER A 82 6.37 5.23 17.43
C SER A 82 6.28 5.25 15.90
N SER A 83 7.39 5.04 15.17
CA SER A 83 7.35 5.07 13.70
C SER A 83 6.61 3.86 13.11
N GLY A 84 6.63 2.72 13.77
CA GLY A 84 5.84 1.53 13.38
C GLY A 84 4.36 1.76 13.63
N LEU A 85 4.01 2.34 14.76
CA LEU A 85 2.63 2.64 15.12
C LEU A 85 2.04 3.73 14.21
N SER A 86 2.78 4.79 13.92
CA SER A 86 2.37 5.82 12.96
C SER A 86 2.11 5.25 11.59
N LEU A 87 2.98 4.36 11.10
CA LEU A 87 2.81 3.70 9.81
C LEU A 87 1.58 2.80 9.81
N ALA A 88 1.35 2.03 10.89
CA ALA A 88 0.17 1.18 11.04
C ALA A 88 -1.13 2.00 11.07
N LEU A 89 -1.16 3.11 11.79
CA LEU A 89 -2.32 4.03 11.82
C LEU A 89 -2.65 4.58 10.43
N LEU A 90 -1.66 5.09 9.71
CA LEU A 90 -1.83 5.60 8.36
C LEU A 90 -2.32 4.52 7.40
N THR A 91 -1.77 3.31 7.50
CA THR A 91 -2.18 2.17 6.66
C THR A 91 -3.63 1.77 6.95
N ASN A 92 -4.01 1.65 8.23
CA ASN A 92 -5.38 1.31 8.62
C ASN A 92 -6.38 2.37 8.19
N ALA A 93 -6.03 3.66 8.32
CA ALA A 93 -6.85 4.76 7.83
C ALA A 93 -7.02 4.72 6.31
N ALA A 94 -5.94 4.49 5.57
CA ALA A 94 -6.00 4.36 4.11
C ALA A 94 -6.92 3.21 3.68
N LEU A 95 -6.81 2.05 4.34
CA LEU A 95 -7.66 0.88 4.06
C LEU A 95 -9.13 1.11 4.42
N ALA A 96 -9.42 1.72 5.58
CA ALA A 96 -10.78 2.04 5.98
C ALA A 96 -11.44 2.99 4.97
N CYS A 97 -10.76 4.07 4.59
CA CYS A 97 -11.23 5.01 3.59
C CYS A 97 -11.40 4.36 2.20
N ALA A 98 -10.49 3.47 1.80
CA ALA A 98 -10.60 2.74 0.53
C ALA A 98 -11.83 1.82 0.49
N ARG A 99 -12.11 1.08 1.58
CA ARG A 99 -13.32 0.25 1.70
C ARG A 99 -14.60 1.05 1.56
N ALA A 100 -14.61 2.25 2.12
CA ALA A 100 -15.71 3.19 2.01
C ALA A 100 -15.72 3.99 0.69
N LYS A 101 -14.84 3.66 -0.26
CA LYS A 101 -14.68 4.37 -1.55
C LYS A 101 -14.32 5.86 -1.41
N GLN A 102 -13.80 6.27 -0.26
CA GLN A 102 -13.30 7.62 -0.01
C GLN A 102 -11.86 7.77 -0.53
N TRP A 103 -11.67 7.66 -1.85
CA TRP A 103 -10.37 7.51 -2.50
C TRP A 103 -9.42 8.68 -2.28
N ALA A 104 -9.94 9.92 -2.32
CA ALA A 104 -9.12 11.11 -2.09
C ALA A 104 -8.52 11.14 -0.69
N VAL A 105 -9.30 10.71 0.30
CA VAL A 105 -8.90 10.64 1.70
C VAL A 105 -7.94 9.48 1.93
N SER A 106 -8.24 8.32 1.32
CA SER A 106 -7.37 7.14 1.32
C SER A 106 -5.98 7.46 0.76
N SER A 107 -5.90 8.19 -0.37
CA SER A 107 -4.64 8.60 -0.99
C SER A 107 -3.78 9.44 -0.04
N LYS A 108 -4.36 10.42 0.64
CA LYS A 108 -3.60 11.28 1.59
C LYS A 108 -2.93 10.47 2.69
N CYS A 109 -3.65 9.52 3.29
CA CYS A 109 -3.09 8.64 4.31
C CYS A 109 -2.01 7.72 3.74
N ALA A 110 -2.26 7.12 2.57
CA ALA A 110 -1.33 6.20 1.94
C ALA A 110 -0.05 6.92 1.47
N GLU A 111 -0.12 8.15 0.94
CA GLU A 111 1.05 8.96 0.56
C GLU A 111 1.94 9.26 1.76
N ARG A 112 1.35 9.67 2.89
CA ARG A 112 2.10 9.90 4.11
C ARG A 112 2.69 8.58 4.63
N GLY A 113 1.93 7.48 4.56
CA GLY A 113 2.39 6.14 4.92
C GLY A 113 3.58 5.67 4.06
N VAL A 114 3.52 5.87 2.74
CA VAL A 114 4.64 5.55 1.84
C VAL A 114 5.88 6.39 2.16
N SER A 115 5.73 7.69 2.39
CA SER A 115 6.84 8.57 2.73
C SER A 115 7.52 8.14 4.02
N LEU A 116 6.74 7.88 5.07
CA LEU A 116 7.23 7.41 6.36
C LEU A 116 7.86 6.02 6.26
N GLY A 117 7.22 5.10 5.55
CA GLY A 117 7.72 3.74 5.36
C GLY A 117 9.06 3.68 4.62
N LYS A 118 9.19 4.44 3.53
CA LYS A 118 10.46 4.54 2.76
C LYS A 118 11.57 5.14 3.62
N TRP A 119 11.28 6.19 4.37
CA TRP A 119 12.24 6.78 5.29
C TRP A 119 12.68 5.78 6.38
N ALA A 120 11.73 5.08 6.99
CA ALA A 120 12.02 4.10 8.03
C ALA A 120 12.87 2.94 7.53
N ILE A 121 12.55 2.39 6.35
CA ILE A 121 13.32 1.29 5.75
C ILE A 121 14.73 1.75 5.36
N LYS A 122 14.89 2.97 4.83
CA LYS A 122 16.21 3.52 4.49
C LYS A 122 17.10 3.69 5.73
N LYS A 123 16.51 4.14 6.83
CA LYS A 123 17.26 4.39 8.08
C LYS A 123 17.58 3.10 8.83
N TRP A 124 16.68 2.08 8.78
CA TRP A 124 16.80 0.81 9.48
C TRP A 124 16.49 -0.39 8.58
N PRO A 125 17.36 -0.71 7.62
CA PRO A 125 17.06 -1.67 6.55
C PRO A 125 16.85 -3.12 7.06
N ARG A 126 17.39 -3.48 8.23
CA ARG A 126 17.36 -4.86 8.73
C ARG A 126 16.22 -5.17 9.69
N THR A 127 15.44 -4.22 10.10
CA THR A 127 14.73 -4.35 11.37
C THR A 127 13.26 -4.65 11.29
N LEU A 128 12.55 -4.78 10.20
CA LEU A 128 11.12 -5.08 10.39
C LEU A 128 10.42 -5.49 9.07
N PRO A 129 10.20 -6.81 8.86
CA PRO A 129 9.33 -7.29 7.78
C PRO A 129 7.94 -6.63 7.84
N ASP A 130 7.37 -6.40 9.02
CA ASP A 130 6.05 -5.79 9.19
C ASP A 130 5.93 -4.40 8.57
N ARG A 131 6.99 -3.58 8.62
CA ARG A 131 6.98 -2.25 7.99
C ARG A 131 6.94 -2.32 6.47
N ARG A 132 7.56 -3.34 5.89
CA ARG A 132 7.49 -3.57 4.44
C ARG A 132 6.10 -4.04 4.02
N VAL A 133 5.42 -4.84 4.85
CA VAL A 133 4.00 -5.21 4.61
C VAL A 133 3.12 -3.97 4.64
N LEU A 134 3.30 -3.09 5.61
CA LEU A 134 2.56 -1.82 5.69
C LEU A 134 2.87 -0.91 4.49
N LEU A 135 4.14 -0.83 4.07
CA LEU A 135 4.53 -0.07 2.88
C LEU A 135 3.91 -0.66 1.60
N PHE A 136 3.96 -1.98 1.44
CA PHE A 136 3.28 -2.71 0.37
C PHE A 136 1.80 -2.33 0.31
N THR A 137 1.11 -2.37 1.44
CA THR A 137 -0.31 -2.07 1.55
C THR A 137 -0.62 -0.62 1.15
N ASN A 138 0.21 0.34 1.60
CA ASN A 138 0.03 1.75 1.22
C ASN A 138 0.28 2.00 -0.28
N GLU A 139 1.30 1.38 -0.88
CA GLU A 139 1.52 1.47 -2.34
C GLU A 139 0.33 0.86 -3.11
N CYS A 140 -0.23 -0.28 -2.65
CA CYS A 140 -1.45 -0.85 -3.23
C CYS A 140 -2.65 0.09 -3.08
N ALA A 141 -2.85 0.71 -1.93
CA ALA A 141 -3.95 1.67 -1.70
C ALA A 141 -3.85 2.87 -2.66
N LEU A 142 -2.65 3.40 -2.89
CA LEU A 142 -2.42 4.47 -3.88
C LEU A 142 -2.71 4.01 -5.30
N GLY A 143 -2.29 2.81 -5.67
CA GLY A 143 -2.61 2.24 -6.97
C GLY A 143 -4.12 2.11 -7.19
N LEU A 144 -4.84 1.57 -6.22
CA LEU A 144 -6.29 1.43 -6.26
C LEU A 144 -7.01 2.77 -6.32
N ALA A 145 -6.57 3.77 -5.56
CA ALA A 145 -7.13 5.11 -5.63
C ALA A 145 -6.92 5.76 -7.01
N SER A 146 -5.75 5.53 -7.63
CA SER A 146 -5.48 6.00 -9.00
C SER A 146 -6.38 5.32 -10.02
N VAL A 147 -6.68 4.01 -9.86
CA VAL A 147 -7.64 3.29 -10.72
C VAL A 147 -9.05 3.83 -10.52
N ALA A 148 -9.48 4.02 -9.26
CA ALA A 148 -10.81 4.54 -8.96
C ALA A 148 -11.06 5.96 -9.49
N ALA A 149 -10.00 6.78 -9.61
CA ALA A 149 -10.10 8.10 -10.21
C ALA A 149 -10.48 8.06 -11.71
N ILE A 150 -10.28 6.90 -12.38
CA ILE A 150 -10.64 6.72 -13.79
C ILE A 150 -12.15 6.73 -13.97
N ASP A 151 -12.87 6.06 -13.06
CA ASP A 151 -14.32 5.96 -13.12
C ASP A 151 -15.00 7.34 -12.96
N GLN A 152 -14.27 8.31 -12.41
CA GLN A 152 -14.73 9.68 -12.21
C GLN A 152 -14.29 10.64 -13.34
N ALA A 153 -13.42 10.19 -14.25
CA ALA A 153 -12.87 11.01 -15.32
C ALA A 153 -13.49 10.63 -16.66
N PRO A 154 -14.26 11.52 -17.31
CA PRO A 154 -14.89 11.25 -18.61
C PRO A 154 -13.88 11.22 -19.77
N ASP A 155 -12.62 11.57 -19.51
CA ASP A 155 -11.58 11.72 -20.54
C ASP A 155 -10.67 10.48 -20.58
N GLN A 156 -10.61 9.83 -21.76
CA GLN A 156 -9.77 8.67 -22.02
C GLN A 156 -8.27 8.96 -21.76
N ALA A 157 -7.79 10.16 -22.10
CA ALA A 157 -6.39 10.51 -21.90
C ALA A 157 -6.04 10.57 -20.41
N ARG A 158 -6.91 11.12 -19.58
CA ARG A 158 -6.76 11.11 -18.11
C ARG A 158 -6.80 9.69 -17.56
N GLY A 159 -7.67 8.85 -18.09
CA GLY A 159 -7.74 7.43 -17.73
C GLY A 159 -6.40 6.70 -17.97
N ILE A 160 -5.72 6.95 -19.08
CA ILE A 160 -4.40 6.39 -19.39
C ILE A 160 -3.36 6.88 -18.38
N VAL A 161 -3.31 8.18 -18.06
CA VAL A 161 -2.38 8.74 -17.07
C VAL A 161 -2.58 8.10 -15.69
N SER A 162 -3.83 8.00 -15.23
CA SER A 162 -4.16 7.39 -13.94
C SER A 162 -3.75 5.92 -13.90
N ARG A 163 -3.95 5.14 -14.98
CA ARG A 163 -3.48 3.75 -15.05
C ARG A 163 -1.97 3.62 -15.00
N LYS A 164 -1.23 4.51 -15.68
CA LYS A 164 0.24 4.55 -15.60
C LYS A 164 0.72 4.81 -14.17
N GLN A 165 0.09 5.76 -13.47
CA GLN A 165 0.39 6.05 -12.08
C GLN A 165 0.10 4.84 -11.19
N ALA A 166 -1.04 4.18 -11.39
CA ALA A 166 -1.39 2.96 -10.66
C ALA A 166 -0.38 1.83 -10.90
N LEU A 167 0.01 1.59 -12.15
CA LEU A 167 1.03 0.58 -12.49
C LEU A 167 2.36 0.85 -11.78
N ALA A 168 2.81 2.10 -11.74
CA ALA A 168 4.03 2.46 -11.02
C ALA A 168 3.94 2.14 -9.52
N LYS A 169 2.76 2.36 -8.90
CA LYS A 169 2.52 2.03 -7.49
C LYS A 169 2.49 0.52 -7.26
N PHE A 170 1.84 -0.25 -8.11
CA PHE A 170 1.81 -1.71 -7.99
C PHE A 170 3.18 -2.36 -8.24
N VAL A 171 4.01 -1.81 -9.14
CA VAL A 171 5.40 -2.25 -9.30
C VAL A 171 6.23 -1.93 -8.06
N ALA A 172 6.03 -0.77 -7.41
CA ALA A 172 6.68 -0.46 -6.15
C ALA A 172 6.24 -1.43 -5.03
N ALA A 173 4.95 -1.77 -4.96
CA ALA A 173 4.42 -2.79 -4.06
C ALA A 173 5.04 -4.17 -4.35
N LEU A 174 5.14 -4.57 -5.61
CA LEU A 174 5.79 -5.81 -6.02
C LEU A 174 7.22 -5.92 -5.50
N SER A 175 8.00 -4.84 -5.58
CA SER A 175 9.36 -4.79 -5.03
C SER A 175 9.38 -5.05 -3.52
N GLN A 176 8.44 -4.51 -2.74
CA GLN A 176 8.34 -4.80 -1.31
C GLN A 176 7.97 -6.26 -1.03
N ALA A 177 7.08 -6.84 -1.85
CA ALA A 177 6.68 -8.24 -1.74
C ALA A 177 7.85 -9.19 -1.98
N VAL A 178 8.71 -8.88 -2.95
CA VAL A 178 9.95 -9.63 -3.26
C VAL A 178 10.94 -9.56 -2.11
N ASP A 179 11.19 -8.36 -1.58
CA ASP A 179 12.08 -8.17 -0.42
C ASP A 179 11.60 -8.97 0.81
N LEU A 180 10.29 -9.12 0.96
CA LEU A 180 9.65 -9.94 2.00
C LEU A 180 9.72 -11.44 1.70
N LYS A 181 10.07 -11.83 0.48
CA LYS A 181 9.99 -13.21 -0.01
C LYS A 181 8.59 -13.83 0.20
N SER A 182 7.56 -13.02 0.09
CA SER A 182 6.17 -13.42 0.33
C SER A 182 5.48 -13.73 -0.99
N LEU A 183 5.26 -15.02 -1.24
CA LEU A 183 4.62 -15.52 -2.44
C LEU A 183 3.22 -14.92 -2.66
N SER A 184 2.41 -14.87 -1.59
CA SER A 184 1.04 -14.32 -1.65
C SER A 184 1.01 -12.83 -1.99
N LEU A 185 1.97 -12.05 -1.49
CA LEU A 185 2.05 -10.62 -1.81
C LEU A 185 2.56 -10.38 -3.24
N VAL A 186 3.50 -11.21 -3.73
CA VAL A 186 3.96 -11.17 -5.14
C VAL A 186 2.79 -11.48 -6.07
N GLU A 187 2.01 -12.52 -5.76
CA GLU A 187 0.82 -12.88 -6.54
C GLU A 187 -0.22 -11.75 -6.54
N ALA A 188 -0.51 -11.18 -5.37
CA ALA A 188 -1.48 -10.08 -5.26
C ALA A 188 -1.04 -8.85 -6.06
N ALA A 189 0.23 -8.42 -5.94
CA ALA A 189 0.76 -7.30 -6.72
C ALA A 189 0.71 -7.57 -8.23
N SER A 190 1.06 -8.78 -8.65
CA SER A 190 1.04 -9.18 -10.06
C SER A 190 -0.39 -9.17 -10.64
N ARG A 191 -1.39 -9.58 -9.87
CA ARG A 191 -2.81 -9.46 -10.26
C ARG A 191 -3.25 -8.00 -10.39
N TYR A 192 -2.83 -7.12 -9.49
CA TYR A 192 -3.13 -5.70 -9.62
C TYR A 192 -2.47 -5.10 -10.88
N ILE A 193 -1.21 -5.46 -11.16
CA ILE A 193 -0.51 -5.03 -12.37
C ILE A 193 -1.28 -5.50 -13.61
N TRP A 194 -1.63 -6.79 -13.69
CA TRP A 194 -2.34 -7.36 -14.83
C TRP A 194 -3.70 -6.67 -15.06
N ASN A 195 -4.54 -6.61 -14.03
CA ASN A 195 -5.87 -6.03 -14.15
C ASN A 195 -5.83 -4.55 -14.55
N THR A 196 -4.79 -3.82 -14.12
CA THR A 196 -4.63 -2.41 -14.47
C THR A 196 -4.07 -2.23 -15.87
N ALA A 197 -3.20 -3.14 -16.31
CA ALA A 197 -2.59 -3.11 -17.64
C ALA A 197 -3.58 -3.52 -18.74
N LEU A 198 -4.46 -4.50 -18.48
CA LEU A 198 -5.34 -5.11 -19.46
C LEU A 198 -6.12 -4.10 -20.34
N PRO A 199 -6.75 -3.04 -19.82
CA PRO A 199 -7.40 -2.05 -20.68
C PRO A 199 -6.44 -1.25 -21.56
N LEU A 200 -5.17 -1.10 -21.16
CA LEU A 200 -4.16 -0.38 -21.93
C LEU A 200 -3.63 -1.19 -23.11
N THR A 201 -3.80 -2.51 -23.10
CA THR A 201 -3.35 -3.36 -24.22
C THR A 201 -4.19 -3.23 -25.48
N ARG A 202 -5.41 -2.68 -25.36
CA ARG A 202 -6.35 -2.50 -26.47
C ARG A 202 -6.03 -1.31 -27.35
N ASP A 203 -5.24 -0.36 -26.83
CA ASP A 203 -4.87 0.85 -27.55
C ASP A 203 -3.39 0.80 -27.95
N PRO A 204 -3.05 0.81 -29.26
CA PRO A 204 -1.68 0.73 -29.74
C PRO A 204 -0.74 1.77 -29.16
N ALA A 205 -1.26 3.00 -28.91
CA ALA A 205 -0.46 4.09 -28.34
C ALA A 205 -0.08 3.87 -26.87
N SER A 206 -0.87 3.08 -26.14
CA SER A 206 -0.64 2.81 -24.72
C SER A 206 0.00 1.46 -24.43
N LYS A 207 0.02 0.52 -25.37
CA LYS A 207 0.65 -0.81 -25.22
C LYS A 207 2.10 -0.73 -24.72
N GLY A 208 2.88 0.23 -25.21
CA GLY A 208 4.29 0.38 -24.81
C GLY A 208 4.49 0.58 -23.30
N PHE A 209 3.51 1.11 -22.60
CA PHE A 209 3.62 1.40 -21.15
C PHE A 209 3.42 0.19 -20.25
N VAL A 210 2.82 -0.89 -20.77
CA VAL A 210 2.52 -2.09 -19.99
C VAL A 210 3.65 -3.12 -20.04
N ILE A 211 4.56 -3.04 -21.00
CA ILE A 211 5.64 -4.02 -21.19
C ILE A 211 6.49 -4.15 -19.92
N ALA A 212 7.05 -3.06 -19.43
CA ALA A 212 7.95 -3.10 -18.27
C ALA A 212 7.25 -3.58 -16.98
N PRO A 213 6.05 -3.10 -16.60
CA PRO A 213 5.32 -3.63 -15.45
C PRO A 213 5.00 -5.13 -15.55
N ILE A 214 4.55 -5.60 -16.73
CA ILE A 214 4.20 -7.01 -16.90
C ILE A 214 5.44 -7.90 -16.90
N ARG A 215 6.52 -7.49 -17.56
CA ARG A 215 7.79 -8.20 -17.50
C ARG A 215 8.30 -8.32 -16.06
N ALA A 216 8.20 -7.23 -15.27
CA ALA A 216 8.56 -7.27 -13.86
C ALA A 216 7.70 -8.27 -13.07
N ALA A 217 6.38 -8.29 -13.29
CA ALA A 217 5.48 -9.24 -12.63
C ALA A 217 5.83 -10.70 -12.98
N LEU A 218 6.00 -11.02 -14.26
CA LEU A 218 6.36 -12.34 -14.73
C LEU A 218 7.71 -12.82 -14.19
N TRP A 219 8.72 -11.97 -14.22
CA TRP A 219 10.03 -12.27 -13.68
C TRP A 219 9.96 -12.62 -12.19
N GLN A 220 9.24 -11.82 -11.40
CA GLN A 220 9.12 -12.06 -9.97
C GLN A 220 8.29 -13.31 -9.65
N LEU A 221 7.20 -13.54 -10.35
CA LEU A 221 6.41 -14.77 -10.21
C LEU A 221 7.27 -15.99 -10.48
N SER A 222 8.05 -15.98 -11.56
CA SER A 222 8.93 -17.10 -11.92
C SER A 222 10.09 -17.31 -10.94
N SER A 223 10.66 -16.21 -10.41
CA SER A 223 11.77 -16.27 -9.46
C SER A 223 11.35 -16.82 -8.09
N VAL A 224 10.12 -16.52 -7.64
CA VAL A 224 9.60 -16.92 -6.32
C VAL A 224 8.98 -18.33 -6.37
N GLU A 225 8.45 -18.76 -7.51
CA GLU A 225 7.92 -20.13 -7.66
C GLU A 225 8.96 -21.20 -7.36
N GLY A 226 10.23 -20.97 -7.67
CA GLY A 226 11.32 -21.87 -7.37
C GLY A 226 11.10 -23.32 -7.82
N LYS A 227 12.10 -24.19 -7.68
CA LYS A 227 12.04 -25.60 -8.12
C LYS A 227 11.16 -26.52 -7.23
N LYS A 228 10.53 -26.00 -6.16
CA LYS A 228 9.88 -26.79 -5.11
C LYS A 228 8.38 -26.59 -4.93
N THR A 229 7.76 -25.66 -5.61
CA THR A 229 6.31 -25.43 -5.47
C THR A 229 5.55 -26.24 -6.49
N GLU A 230 4.82 -27.26 -6.03
CA GLU A 230 3.88 -28.04 -6.86
C GLU A 230 2.73 -27.17 -7.39
N ASN A 231 2.41 -26.07 -6.72
CA ASN A 231 1.39 -25.14 -7.15
C ASN A 231 1.99 -24.01 -8.00
N LYS A 232 1.77 -24.11 -9.30
CA LYS A 232 2.08 -23.05 -10.25
C LYS A 232 1.13 -21.89 -10.03
N LEU A 233 1.68 -20.73 -9.66
CA LEU A 233 0.90 -19.53 -9.43
C LEU A 233 0.41 -18.90 -10.72
N MET A 234 -0.84 -18.45 -10.73
CA MET A 234 -1.40 -17.62 -11.79
C MET A 234 -1.14 -18.15 -13.21
N VAL A 235 -1.24 -19.47 -13.43
CA VAL A 235 -0.89 -20.08 -14.75
C VAL A 235 -1.69 -19.46 -15.90
N PRO A 236 -3.02 -19.28 -15.80
CA PRO A 236 -3.79 -18.65 -16.88
C PRO A 236 -3.36 -17.20 -17.13
N GLU A 237 -3.21 -16.43 -16.06
CA GLU A 237 -2.83 -15.02 -16.16
C GLU A 237 -1.40 -14.86 -16.71
N LYS A 238 -0.46 -15.74 -16.32
CA LYS A 238 0.89 -15.75 -16.88
C LYS A 238 0.88 -15.99 -18.37
N LEU A 239 0.11 -16.98 -18.83
CA LEU A 239 -0.01 -17.26 -20.25
C LEU A 239 -0.51 -16.04 -21.02
N CYS A 240 -1.54 -15.37 -20.50
CA CYS A 240 -2.06 -14.14 -21.10
C CYS A 240 -1.02 -13.01 -21.08
N MET A 241 -0.25 -12.86 -19.98
CA MET A 241 0.82 -11.87 -19.87
C MET A 241 1.92 -12.13 -20.91
N TYR A 242 2.38 -13.38 -21.07
CA TYR A 242 3.37 -13.75 -22.08
C TYR A 242 2.85 -13.48 -23.49
N THR A 243 1.63 -13.94 -23.81
CA THR A 243 1.02 -13.69 -25.12
C THR A 243 1.00 -12.21 -25.45
N MET A 244 0.57 -11.38 -24.51
CA MET A 244 0.53 -9.93 -24.68
C MET A 244 1.93 -9.32 -24.88
N LEU A 245 2.95 -9.81 -24.14
CA LEU A 245 4.33 -9.35 -24.36
C LEU A 245 4.84 -9.71 -25.74
N PHE A 246 4.60 -10.96 -26.21
CA PHE A 246 4.97 -11.38 -27.56
C PHE A 246 4.29 -10.51 -28.61
N GLU A 247 2.99 -10.21 -28.48
CA GLU A 247 2.29 -9.30 -29.39
C GLU A 247 2.93 -7.90 -29.40
N CYS A 248 3.26 -7.36 -28.22
CA CYS A 248 3.90 -6.04 -28.14
C CYS A 248 5.30 -6.00 -28.77
N TYR A 249 6.08 -7.05 -28.62
CA TYR A 249 7.41 -7.14 -29.23
C TYR A 249 7.32 -7.39 -30.73
N ALA A 250 6.38 -8.22 -31.18
CA ALA A 250 6.12 -8.47 -32.58
C ALA A 250 5.73 -7.20 -33.34
N GLU A 251 4.84 -6.38 -32.77
CA GLU A 251 4.42 -5.08 -33.32
C GLU A 251 5.57 -4.08 -33.45
N LYS A 252 6.61 -4.21 -32.62
CA LYS A 252 7.82 -3.37 -32.65
C LYS A 252 8.98 -3.98 -33.40
N GLU A 253 8.80 -5.16 -34.01
CA GLU A 253 9.86 -5.92 -34.66
C GLU A 253 11.06 -6.25 -33.74
N GLN A 254 10.84 -6.26 -32.42
CA GLN A 254 11.84 -6.52 -31.38
C GLN A 254 11.83 -8.02 -30.98
N TRP A 255 12.08 -8.90 -31.96
CA TRP A 255 11.99 -10.34 -31.78
C TRP A 255 12.97 -10.92 -30.76
N ASP A 256 14.21 -10.42 -30.73
CA ASP A 256 15.24 -10.89 -29.80
C ASP A 256 14.86 -10.59 -28.35
N GLU A 257 14.28 -9.42 -28.08
CA GLU A 257 13.78 -9.04 -26.75
C GLU A 257 12.54 -9.88 -26.37
N GLY A 258 11.69 -10.18 -27.31
CA GLY A 258 10.52 -11.05 -27.11
C GLY A 258 10.89 -12.49 -26.76
N LEU A 259 11.94 -13.03 -27.36
CA LEU A 259 12.45 -14.37 -27.06
C LEU A 259 13.20 -14.45 -25.71
N ALA A 260 13.74 -13.34 -25.24
CA ALA A 260 14.44 -13.24 -23.95
C ALA A 260 13.52 -12.96 -22.75
N ALA A 261 12.27 -12.62 -22.98
CA ALA A 261 11.28 -12.27 -21.94
C ALA A 261 10.57 -13.50 -21.39
#